data_bf4d13649a1cab61c1c2dd644f7092bd
#
_entry.id   bf4d13649a1cab61c1c2dd644f7092bd
#
_cell.length_a   1.000
_cell.length_b   1.000
_cell.length_c   1.000
_cell.angle_alpha   90.00
_cell.angle_beta   90.00
_cell.angle_gamma   90.00
#
_symmetry.space_group_name_H-M   'P 1'
#
loop_
_entity.id
_entity.type
_entity.pdbx_description
1 polymer ?
#
loop_
_entity_poly.entity_id
_entity_poly.type
_entity_poly.pdbx_seq_one_letter_code
_entity_poly.pdbx_strand_id
1 'polypeptide(L)'
;MLKLQTRRMLSLVLLYLVGLTGGHTAIADEPSRNAEVSANMNLAWEVVWNRFYLPRTGLFYDYLSSFEPGQELAHLPSAAEVKRQFPNPCGYGTGMEDGMILGGAMLSTIVDRFAVTGEAQLQQEIAKVFRGIKRCATVHGVPGFMARGVCPEDGNSVYINSSRDQYTHCVHGLWRYYHSPLCDEPTKVEIRKIISAVADRMLANVTAANNFCSLRADGKRCPLGISRMWNVQPHEAARLPMIYAAAWDVTGEDRYRKPYRHYLIPAIKQSQQMKDTDPHAAYVYVQVQCSFEVLHQLEQDPAIKAELLTLMQQTSRRAAAKQKQARRQLSHADRTKTGPDWRQAEKWIGQGEYRNPQWGKYRHVWHVIREAGELSLVPLMEPGATIPEEQKTNLKEIVLMMDYEQCSSCGIIYHLAAYWKARKQGLLQAK
;
A
#
# COMPACT_ATOMS: atom_id res chain seq x y z
N MET A 1 8.67 -8.69 -44.05
CA MET A 1 7.24 -8.85 -44.42
C MET A 1 7.01 -10.28 -44.83
N LEU A 2 5.97 -10.94 -44.39
CA LEU A 2 5.59 -12.37 -44.50
C LEU A 2 6.16 -13.24 -43.38
N LYS A 3 5.41 -13.31 -42.26
CA LYS A 3 5.30 -14.49 -41.36
C LYS A 3 4.37 -14.19 -40.17
N LEU A 4 3.17 -13.69 -40.43
CA LEU A 4 2.12 -13.53 -39.35
C LEU A 4 0.72 -13.63 -39.95
N GLN A 5 0.43 -14.72 -40.69
CA GLN A 5 -0.94 -14.94 -41.21
C GLN A 5 -1.34 -16.42 -41.29
N THR A 6 -0.91 -17.27 -40.39
CA THR A 6 -1.30 -18.69 -40.42
C THR A 6 -1.63 -19.26 -39.04
N ARG A 7 -2.51 -18.59 -38.25
CA ARG A 7 -3.11 -19.19 -37.04
C ARG A 7 -4.55 -18.75 -36.78
N ARG A 8 -5.32 -18.47 -37.82
CA ARG A 8 -6.76 -18.12 -37.68
C ARG A 8 -7.66 -18.89 -38.65
N MET A 9 -7.42 -20.18 -38.86
CA MET A 9 -8.36 -21.02 -39.62
C MET A 9 -8.24 -22.49 -39.19
N LEU A 10 -8.64 -22.81 -37.99
CA LEU A 10 -8.94 -24.22 -37.60
C LEU A 10 -9.80 -24.22 -36.31
N SER A 11 -11.00 -23.65 -36.35
CA SER A 11 -11.99 -23.80 -35.32
C SER A 11 -13.39 -23.50 -35.87
N LEU A 12 -13.78 -24.16 -36.95
CA LEU A 12 -15.15 -24.08 -37.44
C LEU A 12 -15.45 -25.35 -38.23
N VAL A 13 -15.56 -26.50 -37.57
CA VAL A 13 -16.37 -27.67 -37.95
C VAL A 13 -16.27 -28.63 -36.76
N LEU A 14 -17.20 -28.53 -35.80
CA LEU A 14 -17.72 -29.61 -34.95
C LEU A 14 -18.84 -29.06 -34.05
N LEU A 15 -19.94 -28.74 -34.68
CA LEU A 15 -21.19 -28.46 -33.99
C LEU A 15 -22.27 -29.25 -34.74
N TYR A 16 -22.61 -30.39 -34.21
CA TYR A 16 -23.91 -31.03 -34.26
C TYR A 16 -23.76 -32.52 -33.85
N LEU A 17 -24.01 -32.76 -32.59
CA LEU A 17 -24.50 -33.99 -31.99
C LEU A 17 -24.04 -34.02 -30.52
N VAL A 18 -24.91 -33.58 -29.62
CA VAL A 18 -25.15 -34.31 -28.38
C VAL A 18 -26.34 -33.63 -27.70
N GLY A 19 -27.40 -34.34 -27.63
CA GLY A 19 -28.54 -33.98 -26.82
C GLY A 19 -28.28 -34.17 -25.33
N LEU A 20 -28.98 -33.38 -24.55
CA LEU A 20 -29.44 -33.61 -23.18
C LEU A 20 -28.52 -34.43 -22.26
N THR A 21 -27.55 -33.76 -21.64
CA THR A 21 -27.06 -34.14 -20.33
C THR A 21 -26.94 -32.88 -19.48
N GLY A 22 -27.50 -32.94 -18.28
CA GLY A 22 -27.61 -31.80 -17.35
C GLY A 22 -26.27 -31.06 -17.17
N GLY A 23 -26.36 -29.74 -17.23
CA GLY A 23 -25.22 -28.86 -17.01
C GLY A 23 -24.66 -29.01 -15.60
N HIS A 24 -23.76 -29.96 -15.41
CA HIS A 24 -22.76 -29.85 -14.36
C HIS A 24 -21.74 -28.78 -14.83
N THR A 25 -21.87 -27.56 -14.35
CA THR A 25 -20.73 -26.69 -14.26
C THR A 25 -19.68 -27.47 -13.49
N ALA A 26 -18.68 -28.00 -14.19
CA ALA A 26 -17.53 -28.64 -13.56
C ALA A 26 -16.94 -27.62 -12.60
N ILE A 27 -17.14 -27.79 -11.29
CA ILE A 27 -16.41 -27.06 -10.27
C ILE A 27 -14.97 -27.47 -10.50
N ALA A 28 -14.14 -26.53 -10.97
CA ALA A 28 -12.73 -26.79 -11.15
C ALA A 28 -12.17 -27.38 -9.86
N ASP A 29 -11.40 -28.45 -9.99
CA ASP A 29 -10.76 -29.12 -8.84
C ASP A 29 -9.93 -28.10 -8.05
N GLU A 30 -9.99 -28.14 -6.73
CA GLU A 30 -9.30 -27.19 -5.82
C GLU A 30 -7.79 -27.04 -6.14
N PRO A 31 -7.02 -28.08 -6.48
CA PRO A 31 -5.65 -27.95 -6.96
C PRO A 31 -5.54 -27.11 -8.25
N SER A 32 -6.41 -27.31 -9.22
CA SER A 32 -6.44 -26.52 -10.46
C SER A 32 -6.70 -25.04 -10.18
N ARG A 33 -7.64 -24.75 -9.30
CA ARG A 33 -7.97 -23.39 -8.88
C ARG A 33 -6.82 -22.70 -8.14
N ASN A 34 -6.10 -23.40 -7.28
CA ASN A 34 -4.94 -22.89 -6.59
C ASN A 34 -3.77 -22.57 -7.56
N ALA A 35 -3.58 -23.42 -8.57
CA ALA A 35 -2.57 -23.18 -9.61
C ALA A 35 -2.91 -21.94 -10.45
N GLU A 36 -4.19 -21.71 -10.80
CA GLU A 36 -4.65 -20.53 -11.51
C GLU A 36 -4.47 -19.26 -10.67
N VAL A 37 -4.81 -19.28 -9.39
CA VAL A 37 -4.56 -18.18 -8.45
C VAL A 37 -3.07 -17.85 -8.39
N SER A 38 -2.19 -18.85 -8.32
CA SER A 38 -0.75 -18.66 -8.29
C SER A 38 -0.22 -18.05 -9.59
N ALA A 39 -0.72 -18.50 -10.75
CA ALA A 39 -0.36 -17.95 -12.06
C ALA A 39 -0.78 -16.48 -12.18
N ASN A 40 -2.00 -16.14 -11.77
CA ASN A 40 -2.48 -14.75 -11.76
C ASN A 40 -1.69 -13.84 -10.82
N MET A 41 -1.24 -14.35 -9.67
CA MET A 41 -0.39 -13.57 -8.77
C MET A 41 1.02 -13.35 -9.31
N ASN A 42 1.57 -14.30 -10.05
CA ASN A 42 2.84 -14.08 -10.77
C ASN A 42 2.67 -13.04 -11.89
N LEU A 43 1.59 -13.11 -12.65
CA LEU A 43 1.25 -12.10 -13.65
C LEU A 43 1.08 -10.70 -13.01
N ALA A 44 0.35 -10.61 -11.91
CA ALA A 44 0.20 -9.35 -11.16
C ALA A 44 1.56 -8.78 -10.71
N TRP A 45 2.48 -9.65 -10.28
CA TRP A 45 3.84 -9.25 -9.93
C TRP A 45 4.59 -8.64 -11.12
N GLU A 46 4.57 -9.31 -12.26
CA GLU A 46 5.19 -8.81 -13.50
C GLU A 46 4.59 -7.48 -13.94
N VAL A 47 3.27 -7.35 -13.90
CA VAL A 47 2.56 -6.11 -14.27
C VAL A 47 2.96 -4.95 -13.36
N VAL A 48 3.04 -5.16 -12.04
CA VAL A 48 3.47 -4.11 -11.10
C VAL A 48 4.88 -3.61 -11.44
N TRP A 49 5.82 -4.51 -11.70
CA TRP A 49 7.19 -4.14 -12.01
C TRP A 49 7.37 -3.53 -13.41
N ASN A 50 6.64 -4.01 -14.39
CA ASN A 50 6.82 -3.60 -15.78
C ASN A 50 6.06 -2.32 -16.14
N ARG A 51 4.95 -2.00 -15.44
CA ARG A 51 4.08 -0.88 -15.83
C ARG A 51 4.00 0.25 -14.80
N PHE A 52 4.10 -0.06 -13.51
CA PHE A 52 3.94 0.94 -12.44
C PHE A 52 5.27 1.38 -11.82
N TYR A 53 6.31 0.57 -11.94
CA TYR A 53 7.62 0.86 -11.39
C TYR A 53 8.49 1.63 -12.39
N LEU A 54 9.07 2.76 -11.94
CA LEU A 54 10.05 3.49 -12.74
C LEU A 54 11.46 3.34 -12.17
N PRO A 55 12.39 2.69 -12.91
CA PRO A 55 13.77 2.47 -12.46
C PRO A 55 14.52 3.76 -12.11
N ARG A 56 14.22 4.86 -12.82
CA ARG A 56 14.86 6.17 -12.60
C ARG A 56 14.62 6.73 -11.21
N THR A 57 13.41 6.57 -10.67
CA THR A 57 13.05 7.04 -9.31
C THR A 57 13.11 5.94 -8.26
N GLY A 58 12.93 4.68 -8.66
CA GLY A 58 12.82 3.54 -7.76
C GLY A 58 11.44 3.41 -7.12
N LEU A 59 10.42 4.07 -7.68
CA LEU A 59 9.08 4.19 -7.11
C LEU A 59 8.02 3.53 -7.98
N PHE A 60 6.92 3.16 -7.34
CA PHE A 60 5.66 2.79 -7.97
C PHE A 60 4.75 4.01 -8.02
N TYR A 61 3.98 4.14 -9.10
CA TYR A 61 3.03 5.23 -9.33
C TYR A 61 1.60 4.70 -9.34
N ASP A 62 0.64 5.54 -8.97
CA ASP A 62 -0.68 5.09 -8.50
C ASP A 62 -1.56 4.46 -9.57
N TYR A 63 -1.48 4.94 -10.82
CA TYR A 63 -2.36 4.47 -11.90
C TYR A 63 -1.73 4.67 -13.28
N LEU A 64 -2.23 3.93 -14.26
CA LEU A 64 -1.87 4.09 -15.66
C LEU A 64 -2.84 5.03 -16.37
N SER A 65 -2.32 5.89 -17.24
CA SER A 65 -3.13 6.71 -18.15
C SER A 65 -3.36 6.04 -19.50
N SER A 66 -2.59 4.99 -19.82
CA SER A 66 -2.65 4.24 -21.07
C SER A 66 -2.17 2.82 -20.88
N PHE A 67 -2.58 1.90 -21.74
CA PHE A 67 -2.02 0.56 -21.88
C PHE A 67 -1.02 0.45 -23.04
N GLU A 68 -0.82 1.55 -23.78
CA GLU A 68 0.15 1.58 -24.88
C GLU A 68 1.59 1.60 -24.33
N PRO A 69 2.49 0.74 -24.83
CA PRO A 69 3.87 0.67 -24.38
C PRO A 69 4.59 2.02 -24.45
N GLY A 70 5.19 2.44 -23.32
CA GLY A 70 5.89 3.71 -23.17
C GLY A 70 4.99 4.93 -22.93
N GLN A 71 3.68 4.76 -22.86
CA GLN A 71 2.70 5.81 -22.54
C GLN A 71 1.94 5.56 -21.23
N GLU A 72 2.29 4.50 -20.51
CA GLU A 72 1.55 4.05 -19.32
C GLU A 72 1.46 5.13 -18.26
N LEU A 73 2.52 5.91 -18.07
CA LEU A 73 2.67 6.93 -17.05
C LEU A 73 2.83 8.35 -17.63
N ALA A 74 2.32 8.61 -18.83
CA ALA A 74 2.47 9.89 -19.53
C ALA A 74 1.79 11.08 -18.80
N HIS A 75 0.86 10.80 -17.90
CA HIS A 75 0.18 11.80 -17.06
C HIS A 75 1.03 12.35 -15.91
N LEU A 76 2.14 11.69 -15.56
CA LEU A 76 2.96 12.13 -14.43
C LEU A 76 3.43 13.58 -14.58
N PRO A 77 3.55 14.34 -13.47
CA PRO A 77 3.87 15.74 -13.54
C PRO A 77 5.32 15.98 -13.99
N SER A 78 5.51 17.07 -14.73
CA SER A 78 6.83 17.60 -15.10
C SER A 78 7.54 18.20 -13.86
N ALA A 79 8.87 18.33 -13.95
CA ALA A 79 9.65 18.98 -12.90
C ALA A 79 9.24 20.44 -12.66
N ALA A 80 8.84 21.15 -13.72
CA ALA A 80 8.32 22.52 -13.62
C ALA A 80 6.99 22.58 -12.87
N GLU A 81 6.09 21.64 -13.08
CA GLU A 81 4.82 21.56 -12.35
C GLU A 81 5.04 21.23 -10.88
N VAL A 82 5.89 20.24 -10.57
CA VAL A 82 6.20 19.87 -9.18
C VAL A 82 6.88 21.02 -8.43
N LYS A 83 7.85 21.73 -9.03
CA LYS A 83 8.52 22.89 -8.42
C LYS A 83 7.53 24.01 -8.08
N ARG A 84 6.50 24.21 -8.90
CA ARG A 84 5.41 25.16 -8.62
C ARG A 84 4.35 24.60 -7.67
N GLN A 85 4.50 23.39 -7.18
CA GLN A 85 3.53 22.69 -6.33
C GLN A 85 2.15 22.56 -7.01
N PHE A 86 2.14 22.38 -8.32
CA PHE A 86 0.92 22.26 -9.12
C PHE A 86 0.60 20.79 -9.39
N PRO A 87 -0.65 20.34 -9.22
CA PRO A 87 -1.88 21.09 -8.98
C PRO A 87 -2.09 21.52 -7.53
N ASN A 88 -1.39 20.90 -6.59
CA ASN A 88 -1.47 21.19 -5.15
C ASN A 88 -0.22 20.65 -4.43
N PRO A 89 0.08 21.12 -3.20
CA PRO A 89 1.29 20.73 -2.48
C PRO A 89 1.37 19.25 -2.06
N CYS A 90 0.29 18.49 -2.23
CA CYS A 90 0.26 17.04 -1.98
C CYS A 90 0.53 16.21 -3.25
N GLY A 91 0.45 16.83 -4.44
CA GLY A 91 0.43 16.10 -5.71
C GLY A 91 -0.83 15.28 -5.94
N TYR A 92 -1.91 15.54 -5.19
CA TYR A 92 -3.16 14.78 -5.33
C TYR A 92 -3.70 14.88 -6.75
N GLY A 93 -4.03 13.72 -7.31
CA GLY A 93 -4.57 13.54 -8.65
C GLY A 93 -3.52 13.37 -9.73
N THR A 94 -2.22 13.46 -9.41
CA THR A 94 -1.13 13.34 -10.39
C THR A 94 -0.65 11.92 -10.63
N GLY A 95 -1.04 10.97 -9.78
CA GLY A 95 -0.49 9.61 -9.78
C GLY A 95 0.86 9.48 -9.08
N MET A 96 1.37 10.57 -8.49
CA MET A 96 2.65 10.61 -7.76
C MET A 96 2.45 10.72 -6.24
N GLU A 97 1.22 10.63 -5.76
CA GLU A 97 0.88 10.95 -4.38
C GLU A 97 1.08 9.83 -3.36
N ASP A 98 1.18 8.55 -3.76
CA ASP A 98 1.20 7.42 -2.83
C ASP A 98 2.48 6.57 -2.85
N GLY A 99 3.58 7.12 -3.39
CA GLY A 99 4.83 6.36 -3.56
C GLY A 99 5.39 5.75 -2.28
N MET A 100 5.27 6.41 -1.11
CA MET A 100 5.69 5.82 0.16
C MET A 100 4.73 4.78 0.70
N ILE A 101 3.44 4.90 0.40
CA ILE A 101 2.42 3.91 0.75
C ILE A 101 2.67 2.63 -0.05
N LEU A 102 2.79 2.75 -1.37
CA LEU A 102 3.03 1.64 -2.28
C LEU A 102 4.41 1.00 -2.04
N GLY A 103 5.44 1.83 -1.85
CA GLY A 103 6.79 1.35 -1.53
C GLY A 103 6.86 0.58 -0.20
N GLY A 104 6.23 1.09 0.87
CA GLY A 104 6.16 0.42 2.17
C GLY A 104 5.38 -0.90 2.11
N ALA A 105 4.26 -0.93 1.39
CA ALA A 105 3.48 -2.14 1.15
C ALA A 105 4.30 -3.17 0.34
N MET A 106 5.02 -2.74 -0.70
CA MET A 106 5.84 -3.62 -1.52
C MET A 106 7.04 -4.19 -0.74
N LEU A 107 7.74 -3.40 0.11
CA LEU A 107 8.78 -3.95 0.99
C LEU A 107 8.23 -5.11 1.84
N SER A 108 7.07 -4.90 2.45
CA SER A 108 6.42 -5.93 3.27
C SER A 108 6.03 -7.17 2.45
N THR A 109 5.55 -6.95 1.23
CA THR A 109 5.16 -8.03 0.30
C THR A 109 6.35 -8.87 -0.14
N ILE A 110 7.49 -8.23 -0.47
CA ILE A 110 8.73 -8.91 -0.85
C ILE A 110 9.26 -9.76 0.31
N VAL A 111 9.23 -9.22 1.54
CA VAL A 111 9.63 -9.96 2.74
C VAL A 111 8.76 -11.22 2.94
N ASP A 112 7.45 -11.11 2.75
CA ASP A 112 6.55 -12.25 2.88
C ASP A 112 6.73 -13.26 1.73
N ARG A 113 6.92 -12.80 0.47
CA ARG A 113 7.23 -13.66 -0.67
C ARG A 113 8.54 -14.43 -0.47
N PHE A 114 9.58 -13.76 -0.02
CA PHE A 114 10.88 -14.39 0.25
C PHE A 114 10.77 -15.48 1.32
N ALA A 115 10.03 -15.23 2.38
CA ALA A 115 9.80 -16.21 3.43
C ALA A 115 9.10 -17.49 2.92
N VAL A 116 8.35 -17.40 1.81
CA VAL A 116 7.66 -18.55 1.18
C VAL A 116 8.51 -19.24 0.14
N THR A 117 9.25 -18.47 -0.68
CA THR A 117 9.89 -18.99 -1.91
C THR A 117 11.39 -19.12 -1.80
N GLY A 118 12.05 -18.30 -0.98
CA GLY A 118 13.52 -18.23 -0.92
C GLY A 118 14.18 -17.71 -2.20
N GLU A 119 13.41 -17.10 -3.13
CA GLU A 119 13.90 -16.65 -4.43
C GLU A 119 15.01 -15.59 -4.29
N ALA A 120 16.23 -15.88 -4.76
CA ALA A 120 17.36 -14.96 -4.65
C ALA A 120 17.16 -13.63 -5.38
N GLN A 121 16.36 -13.60 -6.44
CA GLN A 121 16.02 -12.39 -7.18
C GLN A 121 15.39 -11.31 -6.30
N LEU A 122 14.62 -11.69 -5.27
CA LEU A 122 13.94 -10.78 -4.35
C LEU A 122 14.90 -9.86 -3.59
N GLN A 123 16.19 -10.28 -3.43
CA GLN A 123 17.25 -9.42 -2.89
C GLN A 123 17.46 -8.14 -3.73
N GLN A 124 17.46 -8.29 -5.06
CA GLN A 124 17.61 -7.13 -5.96
C GLN A 124 16.34 -6.29 -6.02
N GLU A 125 15.17 -6.94 -5.97
CA GLU A 125 13.89 -6.25 -6.03
C GLU A 125 13.64 -5.39 -4.78
N ILE A 126 13.91 -5.93 -3.59
CA ILE A 126 13.76 -5.15 -2.34
C ILE A 126 14.73 -3.97 -2.29
N ALA A 127 15.97 -4.14 -2.79
CA ALA A 127 16.94 -3.06 -2.89
C ALA A 127 16.49 -1.95 -3.85
N LYS A 128 15.79 -2.30 -4.96
CA LYS A 128 15.20 -1.31 -5.87
C LYS A 128 14.12 -0.49 -5.18
N VAL A 129 13.21 -1.11 -4.43
CA VAL A 129 12.16 -0.42 -3.67
C VAL A 129 12.76 0.46 -2.58
N PHE A 130 13.72 -0.07 -1.82
CA PHE A 130 14.41 0.70 -0.77
C PHE A 130 15.10 1.95 -1.32
N ARG A 131 15.74 1.86 -2.51
CA ARG A 131 16.35 3.02 -3.16
C ARG A 131 15.34 4.14 -3.44
N GLY A 132 14.14 3.83 -3.87
CA GLY A 132 13.06 4.80 -4.08
C GLY A 132 12.62 5.46 -2.77
N ILE A 133 12.41 4.67 -1.71
CA ILE A 133 12.08 5.18 -0.38
C ILE A 133 13.19 6.09 0.16
N LYS A 134 14.45 5.67 0.06
CA LYS A 134 15.61 6.49 0.47
C LYS A 134 15.64 7.80 -0.30
N ARG A 135 15.33 7.79 -1.61
CA ARG A 135 15.26 9.00 -2.43
C ARG A 135 14.19 9.96 -1.92
N CYS A 136 12.98 9.48 -1.66
CA CYS A 136 11.90 10.28 -1.06
C CYS A 136 12.24 10.84 0.32
N ALA A 137 13.12 10.18 1.07
CA ALA A 137 13.57 10.64 2.38
C ALA A 137 14.70 11.68 2.31
N THR A 138 15.42 11.82 1.18
CA THR A 138 16.70 12.53 1.17
C THR A 138 16.87 13.61 0.10
N VAL A 139 16.26 13.48 -1.08
CA VAL A 139 16.53 14.38 -2.24
C VAL A 139 16.22 15.85 -1.97
N HIS A 140 15.29 16.14 -1.07
CA HIS A 140 14.84 17.49 -0.74
C HIS A 140 15.68 18.16 0.37
N GLY A 141 16.64 17.45 0.97
CA GLY A 141 17.54 17.99 2.01
C GLY A 141 16.89 18.32 3.37
N VAL A 142 15.64 17.91 3.62
CA VAL A 142 14.92 18.16 4.87
C VAL A 142 14.89 16.89 5.72
N PRO A 143 15.67 16.78 6.81
CA PRO A 143 15.77 15.55 7.59
C PRO A 143 14.42 15.09 8.12
N GLY A 144 14.15 13.78 7.97
CA GLY A 144 12.94 13.13 8.47
C GLY A 144 11.64 13.51 7.75
N PHE A 145 11.67 14.39 6.76
CA PHE A 145 10.53 14.62 5.87
C PHE A 145 10.45 13.46 4.87
N MET A 146 9.27 12.89 4.68
CA MET A 146 9.01 11.82 3.73
C MET A 146 8.18 12.37 2.58
N ALA A 147 8.83 12.68 1.45
CA ALA A 147 8.12 13.09 0.25
C ALA A 147 7.18 11.97 -0.22
N ARG A 148 6.03 12.33 -0.77
CA ARG A 148 5.03 11.36 -1.26
C ARG A 148 5.51 10.61 -2.51
N GLY A 149 6.34 11.27 -3.33
CA GLY A 149 6.95 10.75 -4.54
C GLY A 149 8.03 11.69 -5.03
N VAL A 150 8.76 11.26 -6.05
CA VAL A 150 9.82 12.05 -6.72
C VAL A 150 9.46 12.15 -8.19
N CYS A 151 9.58 13.36 -8.75
CA CYS A 151 9.28 13.61 -10.16
C CYS A 151 10.17 12.76 -11.08
N PRO A 152 9.59 11.99 -12.02
CA PRO A 152 10.39 11.13 -12.91
C PRO A 152 11.26 11.92 -13.89
N GLU A 153 10.83 13.13 -14.28
CA GLU A 153 11.53 13.92 -15.31
C GLU A 153 12.95 14.33 -14.86
N ASP A 154 13.10 14.83 -13.62
CA ASP A 154 14.40 15.25 -13.10
C ASP A 154 14.96 14.33 -11.99
N GLY A 155 14.16 13.40 -11.49
CA GLY A 155 14.54 12.49 -10.41
C GLY A 155 14.81 13.18 -9.05
N ASN A 156 14.34 14.42 -8.86
CA ASN A 156 14.71 15.26 -7.73
C ASN A 156 13.56 16.08 -7.15
N SER A 157 12.70 16.67 -7.98
CA SER A 157 11.60 17.52 -7.53
C SER A 157 10.55 16.74 -6.76
N VAL A 158 10.05 17.33 -5.66
CA VAL A 158 9.05 16.73 -4.78
C VAL A 158 7.94 17.73 -4.43
N TYR A 159 6.77 17.22 -4.12
CA TYR A 159 5.73 18.00 -3.45
C TYR A 159 6.09 18.19 -1.98
N ILE A 160 5.86 19.40 -1.46
CA ILE A 160 6.32 19.81 -0.11
C ILE A 160 5.47 19.28 1.03
N ASN A 161 4.31 18.66 0.73
CA ASN A 161 3.45 18.11 1.77
C ASN A 161 3.54 16.59 1.84
N SER A 162 3.41 16.08 3.06
CA SER A 162 3.33 14.64 3.36
C SER A 162 2.03 14.35 4.12
N SER A 163 1.85 13.12 4.56
CA SER A 163 0.74 12.74 5.44
C SER A 163 1.17 11.66 6.42
N ARG A 164 0.40 11.50 7.51
CA ARG A 164 0.63 10.37 8.44
C ARG A 164 0.55 9.01 7.73
N ASP A 165 -0.19 8.90 6.63
CA ASP A 165 -0.31 7.66 5.85
C ASP A 165 1.03 7.29 5.21
N GLN A 166 1.73 8.26 4.62
CA GLN A 166 3.06 8.07 4.04
C GLN A 166 4.07 7.62 5.11
N TYR A 167 4.08 8.28 6.27
CA TYR A 167 4.96 7.91 7.37
C TYR A 167 4.65 6.51 7.91
N THR A 168 3.37 6.16 8.05
CA THR A 168 2.94 4.86 8.57
C THR A 168 3.43 3.71 7.70
N HIS A 169 3.11 3.74 6.41
CA HIS A 169 3.51 2.66 5.50
C HIS A 169 5.02 2.59 5.30
N CYS A 170 5.68 3.76 5.19
CA CYS A 170 7.12 3.81 5.02
C CYS A 170 7.85 3.21 6.23
N VAL A 171 7.54 3.68 7.44
CA VAL A 171 8.20 3.18 8.67
C VAL A 171 7.91 1.71 8.90
N HIS A 172 6.67 1.27 8.71
CA HIS A 172 6.31 -0.14 8.80
C HIS A 172 7.08 -1.02 7.80
N GLY A 173 7.11 -0.63 6.53
CA GLY A 173 7.82 -1.38 5.49
C GLY A 173 9.34 -1.43 5.73
N LEU A 174 9.94 -0.29 6.11
CA LEU A 174 11.36 -0.22 6.45
C LEU A 174 11.71 -1.07 7.68
N TRP A 175 10.87 -1.04 8.71
CA TRP A 175 11.04 -1.83 9.91
C TRP A 175 10.96 -3.34 9.61
N ARG A 176 10.00 -3.78 8.79
CA ARG A 176 9.89 -5.16 8.33
C ARG A 176 11.11 -5.58 7.50
N TYR A 177 11.58 -4.72 6.62
CA TYR A 177 12.78 -4.98 5.82
C TYR A 177 14.02 -5.10 6.72
N TYR A 178 14.19 -4.20 7.69
CA TYR A 178 15.30 -4.22 8.65
C TYR A 178 15.45 -5.57 9.37
N HIS A 179 14.33 -6.19 9.76
CA HIS A 179 14.31 -7.48 10.46
C HIS A 179 14.26 -8.70 9.52
N SER A 180 14.30 -8.49 8.23
CA SER A 180 14.27 -9.59 7.27
C SER A 180 15.67 -10.10 6.94
N PRO A 181 15.84 -11.38 6.55
CA PRO A 181 17.11 -11.91 6.09
C PRO A 181 17.60 -11.28 4.77
N LEU A 182 16.73 -10.53 4.07
CA LEU A 182 17.10 -9.79 2.86
C LEU A 182 17.88 -8.49 3.16
N CYS A 183 17.94 -8.05 4.42
CA CYS A 183 18.55 -6.77 4.80
C CYS A 183 20.00 -6.98 5.26
N ASP A 184 20.95 -6.54 4.45
CA ASP A 184 22.37 -6.53 4.81
C ASP A 184 22.72 -5.41 5.79
N GLU A 185 23.88 -5.47 6.43
CA GLU A 185 24.29 -4.50 7.45
C GLU A 185 24.44 -3.07 6.90
N PRO A 186 25.00 -2.83 5.71
CA PRO A 186 24.98 -1.48 5.12
C PRO A 186 23.57 -0.91 4.97
N THR A 187 22.62 -1.72 4.51
CA THR A 187 21.21 -1.32 4.36
C THR A 187 20.57 -1.07 5.72
N LYS A 188 20.85 -1.87 6.74
CA LYS A 188 20.36 -1.62 8.10
C LYS A 188 20.85 -0.27 8.66
N VAL A 189 22.09 0.09 8.39
CA VAL A 189 22.62 1.43 8.78
C VAL A 189 21.81 2.54 8.13
N GLU A 190 21.48 2.44 6.85
CA GLU A 190 20.71 3.44 6.15
C GLU A 190 19.25 3.49 6.63
N ILE A 191 18.63 2.34 6.90
CA ILE A 191 17.27 2.27 7.48
C ILE A 191 17.25 2.93 8.85
N ARG A 192 18.24 2.66 9.72
CA ARG A 192 18.37 3.32 11.03
C ARG A 192 18.39 4.85 10.88
N LYS A 193 19.20 5.38 9.94
CA LYS A 193 19.27 6.82 9.68
C LYS A 193 17.93 7.40 9.24
N ILE A 194 17.18 6.71 8.38
CA ILE A 194 15.89 7.19 7.88
C ILE A 194 14.85 7.18 9.02
N ILE A 195 14.70 6.06 9.73
CA ILE A 195 13.69 5.92 10.79
C ILE A 195 14.00 6.88 11.96
N SER A 196 15.27 7.01 12.36
CA SER A 196 15.66 7.96 13.41
C SER A 196 15.40 9.41 13.00
N ALA A 197 15.73 9.79 11.76
CA ALA A 197 15.42 11.14 11.27
C ALA A 197 13.91 11.43 11.25
N VAL A 198 13.07 10.45 10.89
CA VAL A 198 11.62 10.58 10.99
C VAL A 198 11.18 10.79 12.44
N ALA A 199 11.69 9.99 13.37
CA ALA A 199 11.36 10.12 14.80
C ALA A 199 11.82 11.46 15.38
N ASP A 200 13.04 11.92 15.03
CA ASP A 200 13.55 13.23 15.44
C ASP A 200 12.68 14.37 14.91
N ARG A 201 12.22 14.26 13.65
CA ARG A 201 11.25 15.21 13.09
C ARG A 201 9.94 15.22 13.88
N MET A 202 9.44 14.05 14.30
CA MET A 202 8.23 13.98 15.14
C MET A 202 8.47 14.62 16.51
N LEU A 203 9.61 14.38 17.14
CA LEU A 203 9.98 15.02 18.41
C LEU A 203 10.03 16.55 18.30
N ALA A 204 10.59 17.07 17.22
CA ALA A 204 10.73 18.51 17.02
C ALA A 204 9.41 19.20 16.64
N ASN A 205 8.57 18.56 15.83
CA ASN A 205 7.44 19.23 15.19
C ASN A 205 6.07 18.88 15.78
N VAL A 206 5.89 17.68 16.34
CA VAL A 206 4.57 17.24 16.85
C VAL A 206 4.34 17.82 18.25
N THR A 207 4.12 19.13 18.30
CA THR A 207 3.91 19.93 19.51
C THR A 207 2.56 20.66 19.46
N ALA A 208 2.06 21.12 20.60
CA ALA A 208 0.85 21.93 20.68
C ALA A 208 0.95 23.22 19.82
N ALA A 209 2.11 23.86 19.80
CA ALA A 209 2.38 25.06 18.98
C ALA A 209 2.18 24.80 17.48
N ASN A 210 2.51 23.59 17.01
CA ASN A 210 2.33 23.18 15.64
C ASN A 210 1.00 22.44 15.40
N ASN A 211 0.08 22.49 16.35
CA ASN A 211 -1.17 21.71 16.31
C ASN A 211 -0.90 20.21 16.05
N PHE A 212 0.16 19.70 16.65
CA PHE A 212 0.62 18.30 16.54
C PHE A 212 0.90 17.83 15.11
N CYS A 213 1.21 18.72 14.18
CA CYS A 213 1.55 18.38 12.78
C CYS A 213 3.03 18.05 12.62
N SER A 214 3.35 17.11 11.73
CA SER A 214 4.73 16.77 11.32
C SER A 214 5.40 17.86 10.48
N LEU A 215 4.64 18.87 10.06
CA LEU A 215 4.98 19.98 9.17
C LEU A 215 5.34 19.55 7.73
N ARG A 216 5.16 20.46 6.79
CA ARG A 216 5.58 20.36 5.38
C ARG A 216 7.11 20.54 5.28
N ALA A 217 7.69 20.27 4.13
CA ALA A 217 9.11 20.47 3.89
C ALA A 217 9.54 21.95 4.07
N ASP A 218 8.64 22.90 3.82
CA ASP A 218 8.86 24.34 4.02
C ASP A 218 8.63 24.82 5.47
N GLY A 219 8.44 23.90 6.43
CA GLY A 219 8.22 24.21 7.84
C GLY A 219 6.80 24.67 8.18
N LYS A 220 5.89 24.76 7.23
CA LYS A 220 4.49 25.19 7.46
C LYS A 220 3.58 24.02 7.79
N ARG A 221 2.44 24.33 8.42
CA ARG A 221 1.38 23.35 8.67
C ARG A 221 0.60 23.06 7.39
N CYS A 222 0.15 21.83 7.23
CA CYS A 222 -0.85 21.48 6.21
C CYS A 222 -2.26 21.82 6.75
N PRO A 223 -3.04 22.66 6.06
CA PRO A 223 -4.39 23.01 6.53
C PRO A 223 -5.40 21.86 6.44
N LEU A 224 -5.12 20.82 5.64
CA LEU A 224 -6.00 19.65 5.52
C LEU A 224 -5.99 18.73 6.74
N GLY A 225 -5.12 18.93 7.71
CA GLY A 225 -4.98 18.09 8.90
C GLY A 225 -4.38 16.70 8.66
N ILE A 226 -4.04 16.34 7.43
CA ILE A 226 -3.48 15.02 7.06
C ILE A 226 -2.08 14.75 7.62
N SER A 227 -1.36 15.78 8.03
CA SER A 227 -0.04 15.70 8.68
C SER A 227 -0.09 15.85 10.20
N ARG A 228 -1.29 15.88 10.81
CA ARG A 228 -1.43 15.84 12.26
C ARG A 228 -1.15 14.42 12.75
N MET A 229 -0.21 14.27 13.70
CA MET A 229 0.27 12.98 14.18
C MET A 229 -0.28 12.61 15.56
N TRP A 230 -0.77 13.60 16.34
CA TRP A 230 -1.38 13.42 17.65
C TRP A 230 -2.63 14.30 17.80
N ASN A 231 -3.48 13.99 18.78
CA ASN A 231 -4.81 14.59 18.92
C ASN A 231 -5.63 14.43 17.63
N VAL A 232 -5.73 13.18 17.21
CA VAL A 232 -6.31 12.71 15.94
C VAL A 232 -7.53 11.83 16.19
N GLN A 233 -8.09 11.23 15.14
CA GLN A 233 -9.20 10.28 15.29
C GLN A 233 -8.73 8.95 15.90
N PRO A 234 -9.62 8.14 16.50
CA PRO A 234 -9.28 6.86 17.12
C PRO A 234 -8.45 5.92 16.25
N HIS A 235 -8.78 5.82 14.96
CA HIS A 235 -8.08 4.98 13.99
C HIS A 235 -6.68 5.49 13.58
N GLU A 236 -6.30 6.66 14.04
CA GLU A 236 -5.02 7.30 13.70
C GLU A 236 -4.04 7.34 14.88
N ALA A 237 -4.53 7.06 16.10
CA ALA A 237 -3.81 7.33 17.34
C ALA A 237 -2.50 6.52 17.49
N ALA A 238 -2.48 5.28 16.98
CA ALA A 238 -1.33 4.38 17.11
C ALA A 238 -0.12 4.72 16.22
N ARG A 239 -0.29 5.64 15.25
CA ARG A 239 0.76 5.94 14.26
C ARG A 239 1.97 6.65 14.85
N LEU A 240 1.78 7.59 15.76
CA LEU A 240 2.88 8.30 16.40
C LEU A 240 3.71 7.39 17.33
N PRO A 241 3.13 6.66 18.31
CA PRO A 241 3.91 5.75 19.14
C PRO A 241 4.58 4.64 18.33
N MET A 242 3.99 4.17 17.23
CA MET A 242 4.62 3.20 16.32
C MET A 242 5.94 3.73 15.73
N ILE A 243 5.99 4.99 15.29
CA ILE A 243 7.21 5.60 14.76
C ILE A 243 8.32 5.61 15.82
N TYR A 244 8.00 6.01 17.05
CA TYR A 244 8.99 6.01 18.14
C TYR A 244 9.41 4.61 18.55
N ALA A 245 8.48 3.64 18.58
CA ALA A 245 8.79 2.24 18.87
C ALA A 245 9.74 1.66 17.83
N ALA A 246 9.47 1.87 16.54
CA ALA A 246 10.34 1.43 15.46
C ALA A 246 11.74 2.09 15.55
N ALA A 247 11.80 3.39 15.84
CA ALA A 247 13.08 4.08 16.00
C ALA A 247 13.88 3.56 17.20
N TRP A 248 13.23 3.33 18.34
CA TRP A 248 13.86 2.73 19.51
C TRP A 248 14.41 1.34 19.18
N ASP A 249 13.63 0.49 18.55
CA ASP A 249 14.00 -0.88 18.22
C ASP A 249 15.23 -0.94 17.29
N VAL A 250 15.25 -0.15 16.22
CA VAL A 250 16.37 -0.21 15.26
C VAL A 250 17.64 0.51 15.73
N THR A 251 17.55 1.42 16.72
CA THR A 251 18.70 2.21 17.21
C THR A 251 19.13 1.85 18.61
N GLY A 252 18.26 1.34 19.47
CA GLY A 252 18.49 1.15 20.89
C GLY A 252 18.49 2.42 21.73
N GLU A 253 18.18 3.61 21.14
CA GLU A 253 18.32 4.90 21.81
C GLU A 253 17.12 5.24 22.70
N ASP A 254 17.36 5.46 24.00
CA ASP A 254 16.33 5.76 25.01
C ASP A 254 15.54 7.05 24.70
N ARG A 255 16.10 7.98 23.92
CA ARG A 255 15.37 9.18 23.48
C ARG A 255 14.12 8.89 22.67
N TYR A 256 14.02 7.70 22.05
CA TYR A 256 12.82 7.24 21.35
C TYR A 256 11.92 6.37 22.24
N ARG A 257 12.51 5.64 23.20
CA ARG A 257 11.76 4.81 24.14
C ARG A 257 10.84 5.66 25.02
N LYS A 258 11.32 6.80 25.51
CA LYS A 258 10.51 7.70 26.37
C LYS A 258 9.21 8.15 25.69
N PRO A 259 9.25 8.79 24.48
CA PRO A 259 8.02 9.18 23.80
C PRO A 259 7.17 7.98 23.36
N TYR A 260 7.78 6.85 22.94
CA TYR A 260 7.03 5.62 22.70
C TYR A 260 6.16 5.26 23.91
N ARG A 261 6.75 5.13 25.10
CA ARG A 261 6.01 4.79 26.34
C ARG A 261 5.00 5.85 26.73
N HIS A 262 5.33 7.14 26.52
CA HIS A 262 4.43 8.26 26.84
C HIS A 262 3.14 8.20 26.01
N TYR A 263 3.23 7.91 24.70
CA TYR A 263 2.08 7.92 23.79
C TYR A 263 1.34 6.59 23.70
N LEU A 264 1.93 5.45 24.11
CA LEU A 264 1.39 4.12 23.89
C LEU A 264 0.01 3.92 24.58
N ILE A 265 -0.06 4.11 25.89
CA ILE A 265 -1.31 3.88 26.63
C ILE A 265 -2.42 4.85 26.21
N PRO A 266 -2.16 6.17 26.09
CA PRO A 266 -3.15 7.08 25.53
C PRO A 266 -3.64 6.68 24.11
N ALA A 267 -2.75 6.20 23.24
CA ALA A 267 -3.12 5.74 21.89
C ALA A 267 -4.01 4.49 21.93
N ILE A 268 -3.70 3.52 22.78
CA ILE A 268 -4.54 2.32 23.00
C ILE A 268 -5.94 2.74 23.45
N LYS A 269 -6.04 3.56 24.49
CA LYS A 269 -7.33 4.04 25.01
C LYS A 269 -8.14 4.82 23.98
N GLN A 270 -7.48 5.61 23.14
CA GLN A 270 -8.13 6.33 22.05
C GLN A 270 -8.58 5.37 20.96
N SER A 271 -7.76 4.40 20.57
CA SER A 271 -8.10 3.41 19.54
C SER A 271 -9.26 2.50 19.92
N GLN A 272 -9.45 2.21 21.22
CA GLN A 272 -10.61 1.48 21.76
C GLN A 272 -11.95 2.20 21.50
N GLN A 273 -11.93 3.51 21.24
CA GLN A 273 -13.13 4.29 20.93
C GLN A 273 -13.60 4.14 19.47
N MET A 274 -12.85 3.45 18.62
CA MET A 274 -13.25 3.16 17.25
C MET A 274 -14.49 2.27 17.22
N LYS A 275 -15.57 2.73 16.58
CA LYS A 275 -16.85 2.01 16.51
C LYS A 275 -16.96 1.17 15.24
N ASP A 276 -17.73 0.06 15.32
CA ASP A 276 -17.99 -0.79 14.15
C ASP A 276 -18.87 -0.07 13.10
N THR A 277 -19.63 0.94 13.50
CA THR A 277 -20.47 1.76 12.64
C THR A 277 -19.72 2.89 11.94
N ASP A 278 -18.45 3.14 12.29
CA ASP A 278 -17.68 4.21 11.67
C ASP A 278 -17.41 3.90 10.19
N PRO A 279 -17.71 4.83 9.26
CA PRO A 279 -17.63 4.59 7.83
C PRO A 279 -16.19 4.75 7.31
N HIS A 280 -15.28 3.87 7.74
CA HIS A 280 -13.88 3.94 7.32
C HIS A 280 -13.66 3.24 5.97
N ALA A 281 -12.83 3.85 5.11
CA ALA A 281 -12.28 3.22 3.92
C ALA A 281 -11.28 2.10 4.28
N ALA A 282 -11.03 1.19 3.35
CA ALA A 282 -10.19 0.01 3.57
C ALA A 282 -8.76 0.36 4.01
N TYR A 283 -8.15 1.38 3.39
CA TYR A 283 -6.78 1.81 3.72
C TYR A 283 -6.60 2.18 5.20
N VAL A 284 -7.65 2.68 5.84
CA VAL A 284 -7.63 3.01 7.27
C VAL A 284 -7.30 1.78 8.12
N TYR A 285 -7.95 0.65 7.84
CA TYR A 285 -7.71 -0.60 8.60
C TYR A 285 -6.32 -1.15 8.37
N VAL A 286 -5.78 -1.05 7.13
CA VAL A 286 -4.38 -1.46 6.86
C VAL A 286 -3.42 -0.64 7.70
N GLN A 287 -3.61 0.67 7.78
CA GLN A 287 -2.73 1.57 8.53
C GLN A 287 -2.83 1.36 10.04
N VAL A 288 -4.01 1.05 10.54
CA VAL A 288 -4.21 0.61 11.93
C VAL A 288 -3.40 -0.65 12.21
N GLN A 289 -3.51 -1.67 11.36
CA GLN A 289 -2.76 -2.92 11.51
C GLN A 289 -1.26 -2.72 11.38
N CYS A 290 -0.77 -1.91 10.41
CA CYS A 290 0.64 -1.57 10.31
C CYS A 290 1.19 -1.00 11.63
N SER A 291 0.41 -0.11 12.25
CA SER A 291 0.81 0.50 13.52
C SER A 291 0.81 -0.51 14.67
N PHE A 292 -0.24 -1.31 14.79
CA PHE A 292 -0.35 -2.29 15.86
C PHE A 292 0.61 -3.47 15.68
N GLU A 293 0.93 -3.90 14.46
CA GLU A 293 1.92 -4.97 14.22
C GLU A 293 3.27 -4.61 14.85
N VAL A 294 3.77 -3.39 14.60
CA VAL A 294 5.02 -2.91 15.20
C VAL A 294 4.92 -2.82 16.72
N LEU A 295 3.87 -2.16 17.23
CA LEU A 295 3.68 -1.98 18.67
C LEU A 295 3.54 -3.32 19.41
N HIS A 296 2.74 -4.25 18.88
CA HIS A 296 2.56 -5.57 19.46
C HIS A 296 3.83 -6.42 19.48
N GLN A 297 4.63 -6.35 18.41
CA GLN A 297 5.89 -7.12 18.36
C GLN A 297 6.93 -6.59 19.35
N LEU A 298 6.99 -5.27 19.55
CA LEU A 298 8.00 -4.62 20.39
C LEU A 298 7.58 -4.49 21.86
N GLU A 299 6.29 -4.60 22.17
CA GLU A 299 5.81 -4.50 23.55
C GLU A 299 6.22 -5.73 24.37
N GLN A 300 6.75 -5.48 25.58
CA GLN A 300 7.22 -6.53 26.50
C GLN A 300 6.22 -6.79 27.64
N ASP A 301 5.36 -5.81 27.98
CA ASP A 301 4.32 -5.98 28.99
C ASP A 301 3.21 -6.89 28.45
N PRO A 302 2.96 -8.08 29.05
CA PRO A 302 1.97 -9.03 28.52
C PRO A 302 0.54 -8.46 28.52
N ALA A 303 0.18 -7.60 29.47
CA ALA A 303 -1.15 -7.02 29.55
C ALA A 303 -1.37 -6.01 28.42
N ILE A 304 -0.41 -5.13 28.18
CA ILE A 304 -0.45 -4.17 27.07
C ILE A 304 -0.44 -4.90 25.73
N LYS A 305 0.38 -5.94 25.60
CA LYS A 305 0.45 -6.77 24.39
C LYS A 305 -0.90 -7.45 24.10
N ALA A 306 -1.60 -7.93 25.10
CA ALA A 306 -2.94 -8.51 24.97
C ALA A 306 -3.98 -7.46 24.54
N GLU A 307 -3.91 -6.21 25.05
CA GLU A 307 -4.77 -5.12 24.59
C GLU A 307 -4.53 -4.77 23.10
N LEU A 308 -3.27 -4.69 22.69
CA LEU A 308 -2.91 -4.46 21.28
C LEU A 308 -3.44 -5.58 20.38
N LEU A 309 -3.29 -6.84 20.78
CA LEU A 309 -3.85 -7.98 20.04
C LEU A 309 -5.38 -7.88 19.93
N THR A 310 -6.06 -7.50 21.00
CA THR A 310 -7.51 -7.28 20.99
C THR A 310 -7.93 -6.22 19.96
N LEU A 311 -7.19 -5.10 19.87
CA LEU A 311 -7.42 -4.05 18.88
C LEU A 311 -7.15 -4.53 17.45
N MET A 312 -6.12 -5.35 17.24
CA MET A 312 -5.85 -5.99 15.95
C MET A 312 -7.00 -6.90 15.53
N GLN A 313 -7.50 -7.74 16.43
CA GLN A 313 -8.64 -8.63 16.19
C GLN A 313 -9.92 -7.86 15.89
N GLN A 314 -10.19 -6.76 16.59
CA GLN A 314 -11.32 -5.88 16.28
C GLN A 314 -11.21 -5.28 14.88
N THR A 315 -10.01 -4.81 14.51
CA THR A 315 -9.75 -4.25 13.18
C THR A 315 -9.93 -5.31 12.09
N SER A 316 -9.46 -6.55 12.32
CA SER A 316 -9.64 -7.69 11.43
C SER A 316 -11.11 -8.01 11.21
N ARG A 317 -11.94 -8.05 12.27
CA ARG A 317 -13.39 -8.28 12.16
C ARG A 317 -14.08 -7.19 11.33
N ARG A 318 -13.72 -5.90 11.55
CA ARG A 318 -14.29 -4.79 10.77
C ARG A 318 -13.93 -4.88 9.29
N ALA A 319 -12.70 -5.22 8.96
CA ALA A 319 -12.28 -5.43 7.58
C ALA A 319 -12.97 -6.63 6.94
N ALA A 320 -13.03 -7.77 7.65
CA ALA A 320 -13.69 -8.98 7.18
C ALA A 320 -15.17 -8.76 6.84
N ALA A 321 -15.89 -7.99 7.67
CA ALA A 321 -17.29 -7.65 7.43
C ALA A 321 -17.53 -6.89 6.11
N LYS A 322 -16.50 -6.21 5.58
CA LYS A 322 -16.59 -5.45 4.31
C LYS A 322 -16.09 -6.21 3.08
N GLN A 323 -15.42 -7.33 3.23
CA GLN A 323 -14.81 -8.07 2.11
C GLN A 323 -15.80 -8.47 1.03
N LYS A 324 -16.95 -9.01 1.41
CA LYS A 324 -18.00 -9.43 0.47
C LYS A 324 -18.52 -8.25 -0.36
N GLN A 325 -18.71 -7.10 0.28
CA GLN A 325 -19.12 -5.88 -0.41
C GLN A 325 -18.04 -5.39 -1.38
N ALA A 326 -16.77 -5.35 -0.96
CA ALA A 326 -15.66 -4.93 -1.81
C ALA A 326 -15.52 -5.82 -3.05
N ARG A 327 -15.59 -7.14 -2.88
CA ARG A 327 -15.60 -8.09 -4.01
C ARG A 327 -16.76 -7.84 -4.97
N ARG A 328 -17.96 -7.61 -4.45
CA ARG A 328 -19.12 -7.27 -5.27
C ARG A 328 -18.91 -5.95 -6.03
N GLN A 329 -18.37 -4.92 -5.40
CA GLN A 329 -18.06 -3.66 -6.06
C GLN A 329 -17.00 -3.85 -7.16
N LEU A 330 -15.97 -4.65 -6.89
CA LEU A 330 -14.93 -4.99 -7.86
C LEU A 330 -15.51 -5.71 -9.09
N SER A 331 -16.44 -6.66 -8.90
CA SER A 331 -17.07 -7.40 -10.01
C SER A 331 -17.94 -6.53 -10.91
N HIS A 332 -18.44 -5.39 -10.43
CA HIS A 332 -19.26 -4.45 -11.21
C HIS A 332 -18.47 -3.27 -11.79
N ALA A 333 -17.20 -3.10 -11.40
CA ALA A 333 -16.37 -2.02 -11.90
C ALA A 333 -15.81 -2.32 -13.29
N ASP A 334 -15.77 -1.30 -14.15
CA ASP A 334 -15.02 -1.37 -15.40
C ASP A 334 -13.52 -1.23 -15.11
N ARG A 335 -12.88 -2.36 -14.86
CA ARG A 335 -11.49 -2.46 -14.41
C ARG A 335 -10.46 -2.12 -15.49
N THR A 336 -10.90 -2.04 -16.75
CA THR A 336 -10.05 -1.71 -17.91
C THR A 336 -9.88 -0.20 -18.10
N LYS A 337 -10.60 0.63 -17.34
CA LYS A 337 -10.45 2.08 -17.41
C LYS A 337 -9.08 2.53 -16.95
N THR A 338 -8.49 3.43 -17.74
CA THR A 338 -7.26 4.14 -17.38
C THR A 338 -7.54 5.44 -16.63
N GLY A 339 -6.55 5.94 -15.90
CA GLY A 339 -6.63 7.24 -15.23
C GLY A 339 -6.65 8.38 -16.25
N PRO A 340 -7.41 9.47 -16.00
CA PRO A 340 -7.40 10.64 -16.86
C PRO A 340 -6.10 11.43 -16.70
N ASP A 341 -5.76 12.23 -17.70
CA ASP A 341 -4.80 13.31 -17.52
C ASP A 341 -5.43 14.38 -16.63
N TRP A 342 -4.90 14.55 -15.44
CA TRP A 342 -5.39 15.49 -14.44
C TRP A 342 -5.34 16.95 -14.90
N ARG A 343 -4.49 17.30 -15.90
CA ARG A 343 -4.42 18.65 -16.48
C ARG A 343 -5.68 19.02 -17.25
N GLN A 344 -6.39 18.02 -17.75
CA GLN A 344 -7.63 18.17 -18.52
C GLN A 344 -8.89 18.07 -17.64
N ALA A 345 -8.74 18.13 -16.31
CA ALA A 345 -9.88 18.05 -15.42
C ALA A 345 -10.86 19.18 -15.67
N GLU A 346 -12.09 18.84 -15.99
CA GLU A 346 -13.19 19.81 -16.20
C GLU A 346 -13.51 20.57 -14.91
N LYS A 347 -13.35 19.92 -13.77
CA LYS A 347 -13.68 20.47 -12.46
C LYS A 347 -12.58 20.18 -11.45
N TRP A 348 -12.23 21.21 -10.71
CA TRP A 348 -11.34 21.16 -9.58
C TRP A 348 -12.13 21.28 -8.28
N ILE A 349 -11.85 20.43 -7.29
CA ILE A 349 -12.49 20.42 -5.96
C ILE A 349 -11.47 20.79 -4.88
N GLY A 350 -11.95 21.29 -3.73
CA GLY A 350 -11.11 21.77 -2.64
C GLY A 350 -10.97 23.28 -2.62
N GLN A 351 -10.05 23.80 -1.81
CA GLN A 351 -9.89 25.23 -1.56
C GLN A 351 -8.41 25.66 -1.69
N GLY A 352 -8.23 26.89 -2.20
CA GLY A 352 -6.92 27.52 -2.32
C GLY A 352 -5.90 26.65 -3.05
N GLU A 353 -4.71 26.51 -2.47
CA GLU A 353 -3.64 25.70 -3.03
C GLU A 353 -3.90 24.17 -3.01
N TYR A 354 -4.92 23.71 -2.26
CA TYR A 354 -5.25 22.29 -2.11
C TYR A 354 -6.41 21.83 -3.01
N ARG A 355 -6.54 22.42 -4.19
CA ARG A 355 -7.51 21.97 -5.19
C ARG A 355 -7.05 20.66 -5.85
N ASN A 356 -7.99 19.73 -6.03
CA ASN A 356 -7.77 18.45 -6.67
C ASN A 356 -8.55 18.33 -7.98
N PRO A 357 -8.03 17.62 -9.00
CA PRO A 357 -8.79 17.32 -10.19
C PRO A 357 -9.93 16.35 -9.85
N GLN A 358 -11.06 16.49 -10.52
CA GLN A 358 -12.14 15.52 -10.42
C GLN A 358 -11.88 14.36 -11.37
N TRP A 359 -11.60 13.17 -10.81
CA TRP A 359 -11.32 11.96 -11.60
C TRP A 359 -12.56 11.26 -12.19
N GLY A 360 -13.76 11.78 -11.92
CA GLY A 360 -15.00 11.18 -12.40
C GLY A 360 -15.13 9.71 -12.00
N LYS A 361 -15.55 8.88 -12.95
CA LYS A 361 -15.76 7.43 -12.72
C LYS A 361 -14.47 6.65 -12.48
N TYR A 362 -13.31 7.15 -12.89
CA TYR A 362 -12.04 6.46 -12.68
C TYR A 362 -11.67 6.32 -11.20
N ARG A 363 -11.99 7.30 -10.37
CA ARG A 363 -11.72 7.21 -8.93
C ARG A 363 -12.40 6.00 -8.29
N HIS A 364 -13.59 5.65 -8.74
CA HIS A 364 -14.28 4.46 -8.27
C HIS A 364 -13.50 3.18 -8.63
N VAL A 365 -13.05 3.05 -9.89
CA VAL A 365 -12.24 1.90 -10.33
C VAL A 365 -10.96 1.76 -9.52
N TRP A 366 -10.21 2.85 -9.35
CA TRP A 366 -8.98 2.86 -8.56
C TRP A 366 -9.21 2.41 -7.11
N HIS A 367 -10.28 2.91 -6.46
CA HIS A 367 -10.61 2.53 -5.09
C HIS A 367 -11.01 1.06 -4.97
N VAL A 368 -11.93 0.56 -5.80
CA VAL A 368 -12.44 -0.81 -5.62
C VAL A 368 -11.38 -1.88 -5.86
N ILE A 369 -10.44 -1.64 -6.78
CA ILE A 369 -9.30 -2.56 -7.00
C ILE A 369 -8.43 -2.59 -5.73
N ARG A 370 -8.04 -1.45 -5.21
CA ARG A 370 -7.20 -1.32 -4.04
C ARG A 370 -7.88 -1.88 -2.79
N GLU A 371 -9.12 -1.47 -2.53
CA GLU A 371 -9.89 -1.85 -1.34
C GLU A 371 -10.12 -3.36 -1.22
N ALA A 372 -10.32 -4.05 -2.33
CA ALA A 372 -10.47 -5.51 -2.34
C ALA A 372 -9.23 -6.23 -1.79
N GLY A 373 -8.04 -5.77 -2.17
CA GLY A 373 -6.77 -6.28 -1.63
C GLY A 373 -6.53 -5.86 -0.18
N GLU A 374 -6.75 -4.58 0.14
CA GLU A 374 -6.57 -4.03 1.48
C GLU A 374 -7.41 -4.76 2.53
N LEU A 375 -8.72 -4.96 2.26
CA LEU A 375 -9.61 -5.66 3.18
C LEU A 375 -9.26 -7.15 3.32
N SER A 376 -8.69 -7.76 2.28
CA SER A 376 -8.21 -9.14 2.34
C SER A 376 -6.90 -9.26 3.14
N LEU A 377 -6.04 -8.25 3.09
CA LEU A 377 -4.77 -8.21 3.82
C LEU A 377 -4.96 -8.06 5.34
N VAL A 378 -5.88 -7.19 5.75
CA VAL A 378 -6.02 -6.76 7.17
C VAL A 378 -6.15 -7.93 8.15
N PRO A 379 -7.01 -8.94 7.97
CA PRO A 379 -7.11 -10.08 8.90
C PRO A 379 -5.83 -10.92 8.95
N LEU A 380 -5.06 -10.94 7.86
CA LEU A 380 -3.81 -11.69 7.76
C LEU A 380 -2.62 -11.01 8.48
N MET A 381 -2.77 -9.76 8.90
CA MET A 381 -1.74 -9.05 9.67
C MET A 381 -1.82 -9.35 11.17
N GLU A 382 -2.87 -10.00 11.62
CA GLU A 382 -3.03 -10.43 13.00
C GLU A 382 -2.03 -11.55 13.33
N PRO A 383 -1.29 -11.48 14.46
CA PRO A 383 -0.40 -12.55 14.89
C PRO A 383 -1.14 -13.87 15.11
N GLY A 384 -0.67 -14.94 14.45
CA GLY A 384 -1.33 -16.25 14.55
C GLY A 384 -2.72 -16.31 13.90
N ALA A 385 -2.99 -15.43 12.94
CA ALA A 385 -4.28 -15.35 12.26
C ALA A 385 -4.77 -16.70 11.76
N THR A 386 -6.01 -17.02 12.10
CA THR A 386 -6.81 -18.08 11.48
C THR A 386 -7.97 -17.42 10.79
N ILE A 387 -8.03 -17.49 9.47
CA ILE A 387 -9.14 -16.91 8.72
C ILE A 387 -10.14 -18.01 8.32
N PRO A 388 -11.46 -17.72 8.39
CA PRO A 388 -12.50 -18.65 7.93
C PRO A 388 -12.31 -18.99 6.45
N GLU A 389 -12.84 -20.15 6.04
CA GLU A 389 -12.77 -20.61 4.65
C GLU A 389 -13.43 -19.62 3.67
N GLU A 390 -14.50 -18.95 4.12
CA GLU A 390 -15.15 -17.87 3.35
C GLU A 390 -14.18 -16.74 2.99
N GLN A 391 -13.30 -16.35 3.88
CA GLN A 391 -12.30 -15.28 3.61
C GLN A 391 -11.21 -15.78 2.65
N LYS A 392 -10.76 -17.03 2.75
CA LYS A 392 -9.82 -17.63 1.80
C LYS A 392 -10.43 -17.70 0.41
N THR A 393 -11.68 -18.17 0.31
CA THR A 393 -12.46 -18.22 -0.93
C THR A 393 -12.60 -16.82 -1.51
N ASN A 394 -12.93 -15.81 -0.70
CA ASN A 394 -13.06 -14.42 -1.13
C ASN A 394 -11.76 -13.89 -1.75
N LEU A 395 -10.61 -14.16 -1.13
CA LEU A 395 -9.30 -13.76 -1.67
C LEU A 395 -9.02 -14.44 -3.02
N LYS A 396 -9.25 -15.76 -3.13
CA LYS A 396 -9.09 -16.49 -4.40
C LYS A 396 -10.00 -15.93 -5.51
N GLU A 397 -11.24 -15.64 -5.19
CA GLU A 397 -12.22 -15.10 -6.16
C GLU A 397 -11.85 -13.68 -6.61
N ILE A 398 -11.32 -12.83 -5.72
CA ILE A 398 -10.79 -11.51 -6.07
C ILE A 398 -9.67 -11.67 -7.11
N VAL A 399 -8.73 -12.59 -6.87
CA VAL A 399 -7.61 -12.85 -7.77
C VAL A 399 -8.06 -13.38 -9.12
N LEU A 400 -8.99 -14.33 -9.14
CA LEU A 400 -9.47 -14.98 -10.35
C LEU A 400 -10.36 -14.08 -11.23
N MET A 401 -11.02 -13.07 -10.65
CA MET A 401 -11.84 -12.14 -11.43
C MET A 401 -11.05 -11.01 -12.09
N MET A 402 -9.76 -10.84 -11.74
CA MET A 402 -8.93 -9.76 -12.27
C MET A 402 -8.25 -10.17 -13.57
N ASP A 403 -8.36 -9.31 -14.57
CA ASP A 403 -7.42 -9.27 -15.69
C ASP A 403 -6.30 -8.28 -15.32
N TYR A 404 -5.18 -8.81 -14.84
CA TYR A 404 -4.06 -7.98 -14.41
C TYR A 404 -3.36 -7.27 -15.57
N GLU A 405 -3.40 -7.81 -16.79
CA GLU A 405 -2.85 -7.14 -17.96
C GLU A 405 -3.65 -5.88 -18.35
N GLN A 406 -4.93 -5.87 -18.06
CA GLN A 406 -5.82 -4.74 -18.31
C GLN A 406 -6.13 -3.96 -17.01
N CYS A 407 -5.24 -4.01 -16.02
CA CYS A 407 -5.42 -3.29 -14.77
C CYS A 407 -4.61 -1.98 -14.76
N SER A 408 -5.30 -0.86 -14.56
CA SER A 408 -4.69 0.47 -14.52
C SER A 408 -4.37 0.98 -13.12
N SER A 409 -4.66 0.22 -12.07
CA SER A 409 -4.41 0.61 -10.67
C SER A 409 -3.22 -0.13 -10.07
N CYS A 410 -2.23 0.60 -9.55
CA CYS A 410 -1.15 0.04 -8.73
C CYS A 410 -1.65 -0.54 -7.40
N GLY A 411 -2.90 -0.33 -7.03
CA GLY A 411 -3.56 -0.94 -5.88
C GLY A 411 -3.54 -2.47 -5.86
N ILE A 412 -3.23 -3.13 -7.00
CA ILE A 412 -2.95 -4.57 -7.07
C ILE A 412 -1.78 -5.02 -6.20
N ILE A 413 -0.92 -4.12 -5.73
CA ILE A 413 0.10 -4.41 -4.70
C ILE A 413 -0.55 -4.99 -3.43
N TYR A 414 -1.76 -4.57 -3.09
CA TYR A 414 -2.47 -5.12 -1.93
C TYR A 414 -3.06 -6.51 -2.18
N HIS A 415 -3.36 -6.88 -3.44
CA HIS A 415 -3.69 -8.26 -3.80
C HIS A 415 -2.48 -9.18 -3.59
N LEU A 416 -1.30 -8.73 -4.05
CA LEU A 416 -0.04 -9.43 -3.83
C LEU A 416 0.30 -9.54 -2.35
N ALA A 417 0.14 -8.45 -1.57
CA ALA A 417 0.39 -8.44 -0.14
C ALA A 417 -0.50 -9.44 0.60
N ALA A 418 -1.80 -9.47 0.30
CA ALA A 418 -2.74 -10.41 0.89
C ALA A 418 -2.38 -11.86 0.53
N TYR A 419 -2.09 -12.14 -0.74
CA TYR A 419 -1.73 -13.47 -1.20
C TYR A 419 -0.45 -13.99 -0.54
N TRP A 420 0.65 -13.23 -0.56
CA TRP A 420 1.92 -13.66 0.00
C TRP A 420 1.90 -13.76 1.53
N LYS A 421 1.14 -12.89 2.20
CA LYS A 421 0.91 -12.99 3.65
C LYS A 421 0.14 -14.27 3.99
N ALA A 422 -0.92 -14.61 3.25
CA ALA A 422 -1.69 -15.84 3.44
C ALA A 422 -0.84 -17.10 3.17
N ARG A 423 0.00 -17.07 2.11
CA ARG A 423 0.96 -18.14 1.81
C ARG A 423 1.98 -18.35 2.92
N LYS A 424 2.56 -17.28 3.43
CA LYS A 424 3.53 -17.32 4.54
C LYS A 424 2.95 -17.94 5.81
N GLN A 425 1.66 -17.72 6.05
CA GLN A 425 0.96 -18.28 7.21
C GLN A 425 0.42 -19.71 6.96
N GLY A 426 0.67 -20.30 5.79
CA GLY A 426 0.16 -21.63 5.44
C GLY A 426 -1.35 -21.70 5.19
N LEU A 427 -2.02 -20.54 5.05
CA LEU A 427 -3.48 -20.45 4.84
C LEU A 427 -3.89 -20.67 3.38
N LEU A 428 -2.97 -20.49 2.45
CA LEU A 428 -3.13 -20.82 1.03
C LEU A 428 -1.98 -21.72 0.58
N GLN A 429 -2.32 -22.74 -0.22
CA GLN A 429 -1.35 -23.63 -0.85
C GLN A 429 -1.09 -23.23 -2.30
N ALA A 430 0.08 -23.60 -2.84
CA ALA A 430 0.42 -23.33 -4.24
C ALA A 430 -0.22 -24.33 -5.22
N LYS A 431 -0.52 -25.53 -4.70
CA LYS A 431 -1.06 -26.67 -5.48
C LYS A 431 -2.13 -27.37 -4.68
#